data_df305434f4ba734cad1baa6956e6f002
#
_entry.id   df305434f4ba734cad1baa6956e6f002
#
_cell.length_a   1.000
_cell.length_b   1.000
_cell.length_c   1.000
_cell.angle_alpha   90.00
_cell.angle_beta   90.00
_cell.angle_gamma   90.00
#
_symmetry.space_group_name_H-M   'P 1'
#
loop_
_entity.id
_entity.type
_entity.pdbx_description
1 polymer ?
#
loop_
_entity_poly.entity_id
_entity_poly.type
_entity_poly.pdbx_seq_one_letter_code
_entity_poly.pdbx_strand_id
1 'polypeptide(L)'
;CNIEQIKVKNTNKDRAVFKITCNNKSFCLKKVYYDEGKLLFIYSALEWLYRNNINVPTLIPSISKNRFVKYKNFLFILTPWIYGKKCDFDNLDNIYIASKNLALLHKCSNNFFPINDSYTKENYEDIYTSFKSRTEKLLYYYNEAMKRHDYFSEIFISSFSENFYLAQNATIIASGINNLSKTLCHGDYVNKNIIF
;
A
#
# COMPACT_ATOMS: atom_id res chain seq x y z
N CYS A 1 -26.75 -16.28 3.66
CA CYS A 1 -25.73 -15.47 2.97
C CYS A 1 -25.00 -16.32 1.93
N ASN A 2 -24.68 -15.73 0.80
CA ASN A 2 -23.84 -16.35 -0.22
C ASN A 2 -22.39 -15.88 -0.03
N ILE A 3 -21.40 -16.79 -0.19
CA ILE A 3 -19.99 -16.52 -0.05
C ILE A 3 -19.30 -16.91 -1.36
N GLU A 4 -18.66 -15.92 -1.99
CA GLU A 4 -17.89 -16.09 -3.22
C GLU A 4 -16.42 -15.82 -2.95
N GLN A 5 -15.54 -16.75 -3.34
CA GLN A 5 -14.10 -16.57 -3.21
C GLN A 5 -13.56 -15.74 -4.37
N ILE A 6 -13.02 -14.56 -4.07
CA ILE A 6 -12.47 -13.64 -5.09
C ILE A 6 -10.99 -13.90 -5.32
N LYS A 7 -10.22 -14.13 -4.27
CA LYS A 7 -8.78 -14.32 -4.38
C LYS A 7 -8.24 -15.13 -3.20
N VAL A 8 -7.37 -16.08 -3.51
CA VAL A 8 -6.55 -16.80 -2.52
C VAL A 8 -5.10 -16.75 -2.97
N LYS A 9 -4.19 -16.49 -2.07
CA LYS A 9 -2.75 -16.60 -2.27
C LYS A 9 -2.16 -17.43 -1.15
N ASN A 10 -1.73 -18.63 -1.49
CA ASN A 10 -1.02 -19.57 -0.61
C ASN A 10 0.50 -19.36 -0.80
N THR A 11 0.99 -18.19 -0.45
CA THR A 11 2.42 -17.86 -0.42
C THR A 11 2.79 -17.56 1.02
N ASN A 12 4.04 -17.21 1.32
CA ASN A 12 4.49 -16.73 2.64
C ASN A 12 3.61 -15.61 3.24
N LYS A 13 2.74 -15.01 2.41
CA LYS A 13 1.69 -14.05 2.81
C LYS A 13 0.31 -14.67 2.59
N ASP A 14 0.00 -15.71 3.35
CA ASP A 14 -1.29 -16.43 3.29
C ASP A 14 -2.47 -15.46 3.51
N ARG A 15 -3.16 -15.11 2.44
CA ARG A 15 -4.28 -14.16 2.41
C ARG A 15 -5.40 -14.62 1.50
N ALA A 16 -6.62 -14.34 1.89
CA ALA A 16 -7.80 -14.62 1.09
C ALA A 16 -8.78 -13.44 1.13
N VAL A 17 -9.54 -13.28 0.05
CA VAL A 17 -10.60 -12.28 -0.08
C VAL A 17 -11.86 -12.99 -0.53
N PHE A 18 -12.94 -12.77 0.21
CA PHE A 18 -14.27 -13.31 -0.09
C PHE A 18 -15.26 -12.16 -0.21
N LYS A 19 -16.17 -12.27 -1.18
CA LYS A 19 -17.39 -11.45 -1.23
C LYS A 19 -18.49 -12.18 -0.50
N ILE A 20 -19.11 -11.53 0.46
CA ILE A 20 -20.26 -12.05 1.19
C ILE A 20 -21.47 -11.22 0.79
N THR A 21 -22.53 -11.88 0.29
CA THR A 21 -23.80 -11.22 -0.01
C THR A 21 -24.87 -11.74 0.95
N CYS A 22 -25.46 -10.84 1.72
CA CYS A 22 -26.47 -11.14 2.73
C CYS A 22 -27.53 -10.04 2.75
N ASN A 23 -28.82 -10.40 2.63
CA ASN A 23 -29.93 -9.43 2.66
C ASN A 23 -29.72 -8.25 1.70
N ASN A 24 -29.37 -8.51 0.45
CA ASN A 24 -29.11 -7.53 -0.61
C ASN A 24 -27.95 -6.57 -0.32
N LYS A 25 -27.14 -6.83 0.71
CA LYS A 25 -25.91 -6.09 1.02
C LYS A 25 -24.70 -6.96 0.73
N SER A 26 -23.67 -6.36 0.19
CA SER A 26 -22.39 -7.05 -0.07
C SER A 26 -21.29 -6.52 0.81
N PHE A 27 -20.43 -7.45 1.23
CA PHE A 27 -19.31 -7.20 2.13
C PHE A 27 -18.04 -7.86 1.60
N CYS A 28 -16.89 -7.36 2.01
CA CYS A 28 -15.59 -7.94 1.71
C CYS A 28 -14.99 -8.50 3.00
N LEU A 29 -14.93 -9.83 3.11
CA LEU A 29 -14.21 -10.53 4.17
C LEU A 29 -12.78 -10.79 3.71
N LYS A 30 -11.82 -10.34 4.51
CA LYS A 30 -10.40 -10.55 4.23
C LYS A 30 -9.74 -11.35 5.34
N LYS A 31 -9.08 -12.45 4.98
CA LYS A 31 -8.06 -13.10 5.79
C LYS A 31 -6.77 -12.29 5.62
N VAL A 32 -6.20 -11.80 6.71
CA VAL A 32 -5.00 -10.97 6.70
C VAL A 32 -3.80 -11.74 7.25
N TYR A 33 -2.61 -11.37 6.81
CA TYR A 33 -1.36 -12.09 7.10
C TYR A 33 -0.44 -11.35 8.08
N TYR A 34 -0.87 -10.20 8.55
CA TYR A 34 -0.13 -9.39 9.52
C TYR A 34 -0.66 -9.62 10.93
N ASP A 35 0.16 -9.27 11.93
CA ASP A 35 -0.15 -9.38 13.35
C ASP A 35 -1.22 -8.38 13.83
N GLU A 36 -1.64 -8.52 15.08
CA GLU A 36 -2.65 -7.67 15.68
C GLU A 36 -2.19 -6.21 15.77
N GLY A 37 -0.95 -5.93 16.16
CA GLY A 37 -0.44 -4.57 16.28
C GLY A 37 -0.45 -3.82 14.94
N LYS A 38 -0.08 -4.49 13.86
CA LYS A 38 -0.19 -3.92 12.51
C LYS A 38 -1.64 -3.71 12.08
N LEU A 39 -2.54 -4.62 12.48
CA LEU A 39 -3.96 -4.47 12.19
C LEU A 39 -4.58 -3.29 12.95
N LEU A 40 -4.19 -3.08 14.21
CA LEU A 40 -4.59 -1.91 14.99
C LEU A 40 -4.12 -0.61 14.36
N PHE A 41 -2.90 -0.57 13.83
CA PHE A 41 -2.42 0.58 13.06
C PHE A 41 -3.28 0.86 11.82
N ILE A 42 -3.57 -0.19 11.02
CA ILE A 42 -4.41 -0.06 9.81
C ILE A 42 -5.82 0.39 10.18
N TYR A 43 -6.40 -0.16 11.24
CA TYR A 43 -7.70 0.27 11.74
C TYR A 43 -7.69 1.76 12.11
N SER A 44 -6.69 2.19 12.90
CA SER A 44 -6.54 3.61 13.29
C SER A 44 -6.43 4.53 12.08
N ALA A 45 -5.64 4.13 11.08
CA ALA A 45 -5.45 4.89 9.86
C ALA A 45 -6.76 5.02 9.07
N LEU A 46 -7.51 3.93 8.90
CA LEU A 46 -8.79 3.95 8.18
C LEU A 46 -9.84 4.80 8.90
N GLU A 47 -9.95 4.69 10.22
CA GLU A 47 -10.86 5.52 11.03
C GLU A 47 -10.48 7.00 10.97
N TRP A 48 -9.19 7.32 11.04
CA TRP A 48 -8.70 8.69 10.90
C TRP A 48 -9.04 9.29 9.55
N LEU A 49 -8.74 8.58 8.47
CA LEU A 49 -9.02 9.01 7.11
C LEU A 49 -10.52 9.19 6.88
N TYR A 50 -11.34 8.24 7.33
CA TYR A 50 -12.79 8.32 7.23
C TYR A 50 -13.36 9.54 7.96
N ARG A 51 -12.90 9.82 9.17
CA ARG A 51 -13.32 11.01 9.96
C ARG A 51 -12.88 12.32 9.32
N ASN A 52 -11.85 12.31 8.50
CA ASN A 52 -11.39 13.44 7.72
C ASN A 52 -11.98 13.46 6.28
N ASN A 53 -13.11 12.78 6.06
CA ASN A 53 -13.85 12.75 4.79
C ASN A 53 -13.05 12.18 3.60
N ILE A 54 -12.07 11.30 3.87
CA ILE A 54 -11.43 10.52 2.82
C ILE A 54 -12.21 9.22 2.64
N ASN A 55 -12.59 8.93 1.40
CA ASN A 55 -13.31 7.71 1.06
C ASN A 55 -12.40 6.48 1.19
N VAL A 56 -12.51 5.81 2.32
CA VAL A 56 -11.80 4.55 2.62
C VAL A 56 -12.77 3.52 3.17
N PRO A 57 -12.49 2.20 2.99
CA PRO A 57 -13.31 1.16 3.58
C PRO A 57 -13.16 1.14 5.11
N THR A 58 -14.26 1.33 5.84
CA THR A 58 -14.26 1.19 7.31
C THR A 58 -14.42 -0.27 7.73
N LEU A 59 -13.85 -0.63 8.89
CA LEU A 59 -14.01 -1.98 9.43
C LEU A 59 -15.36 -2.12 10.12
N ILE A 60 -16.14 -3.11 9.68
CA ILE A 60 -17.44 -3.45 10.28
C ILE A 60 -17.17 -4.27 11.56
N PRO A 61 -17.73 -3.84 12.72
CA PRO A 61 -17.51 -4.57 13.95
C PRO A 61 -18.22 -5.93 13.95
N SER A 62 -17.62 -6.88 14.66
CA SER A 62 -18.26 -8.16 14.97
C SER A 62 -19.43 -7.96 15.98
N ILE A 63 -20.20 -9.01 16.25
CA ILE A 63 -21.26 -9.02 17.27
C ILE A 63 -20.70 -8.63 18.64
N SER A 64 -19.46 -9.04 18.95
CA SER A 64 -18.75 -8.65 20.19
C SER A 64 -18.12 -7.25 20.14
N LYS A 65 -18.45 -6.44 19.15
CA LYS A 65 -17.96 -5.08 18.90
C LYS A 65 -16.46 -4.96 18.58
N ASN A 66 -15.77 -6.08 18.36
CA ASN A 66 -14.37 -6.06 17.92
C ASN A 66 -14.28 -5.72 16.43
N ARG A 67 -13.25 -5.00 16.02
CA ARG A 67 -13.03 -4.58 14.64
C ARG A 67 -12.37 -5.65 13.77
N PHE A 68 -11.94 -6.73 14.37
CA PHE A 68 -11.44 -7.93 13.69
C PHE A 68 -11.78 -9.17 14.51
N VAL A 69 -11.69 -10.33 13.88
CA VAL A 69 -11.93 -11.62 14.51
C VAL A 69 -10.68 -12.48 14.35
N LYS A 70 -10.25 -13.08 15.46
CA LYS A 70 -9.19 -14.09 15.45
C LYS A 70 -9.85 -15.46 15.41
N TYR A 71 -9.51 -16.25 14.41
CA TYR A 71 -9.94 -17.64 14.29
C TYR A 71 -8.73 -18.52 14.00
N LYS A 72 -8.46 -19.45 14.88
CA LYS A 72 -7.18 -20.20 14.91
C LYS A 72 -6.02 -19.20 14.96
N ASN A 73 -5.08 -19.30 14.03
CA ASN A 73 -3.91 -18.40 13.94
C ASN A 73 -4.08 -17.29 12.90
N PHE A 74 -5.32 -17.00 12.46
CA PHE A 74 -5.59 -16.03 11.41
C PHE A 74 -6.47 -14.90 11.91
N LEU A 75 -6.22 -13.71 11.38
CA LEU A 75 -7.05 -12.54 11.61
C LEU A 75 -7.94 -12.28 10.40
N PHE A 76 -9.19 -11.94 10.68
CA PHE A 76 -10.21 -11.63 9.68
C PHE A 76 -10.78 -10.24 9.93
N ILE A 77 -10.96 -9.49 8.84
CA ILE A 77 -11.62 -8.19 8.84
C ILE A 77 -12.77 -8.19 7.87
N LEU A 78 -13.83 -7.45 8.19
CA LEU A 78 -14.98 -7.25 7.34
C LEU A 78 -15.10 -5.77 6.99
N THR A 79 -15.30 -5.47 5.71
CA THR A 79 -15.56 -4.10 5.22
C THR A 79 -16.78 -4.12 4.31
N PRO A 80 -17.45 -2.98 4.05
CA PRO A 80 -18.42 -2.89 2.96
C PRO A 80 -17.75 -3.31 1.64
N TRP A 81 -18.52 -3.92 0.74
CA TRP A 81 -18.06 -4.13 -0.63
C TRP A 81 -18.16 -2.82 -1.40
N ILE A 82 -17.04 -2.37 -1.95
CA ILE A 82 -17.00 -1.15 -2.75
C ILE A 82 -17.26 -1.53 -4.21
N TYR A 83 -18.33 -0.99 -4.77
CA TYR A 83 -18.64 -1.09 -6.20
C TYR A 83 -17.95 0.06 -6.94
N GLY A 84 -17.44 -0.22 -8.12
CA GLY A 84 -16.80 0.78 -8.94
C GLY A 84 -15.80 0.18 -9.93
N LYS A 85 -15.19 1.03 -10.72
CA LYS A 85 -14.15 0.68 -11.68
C LYS A 85 -12.77 0.95 -11.05
N LYS A 86 -11.80 0.12 -11.36
CA LYS A 86 -10.41 0.39 -10.98
C LYS A 86 -9.92 1.64 -11.70
N CYS A 87 -9.09 2.40 -11.02
CA CYS A 87 -8.40 3.54 -11.62
C CYS A 87 -7.58 3.06 -12.83
N ASP A 88 -7.69 3.80 -13.91
CA ASP A 88 -6.88 3.61 -15.12
C ASP A 88 -5.87 4.75 -15.21
N PHE A 89 -4.58 4.43 -15.12
CA PHE A 89 -3.51 5.44 -15.21
C PHE A 89 -3.16 5.85 -16.64
N ASP A 90 -3.77 5.23 -17.65
CA ASP A 90 -3.71 5.69 -19.04
C ASP A 90 -4.77 6.77 -19.31
N ASN A 91 -5.71 6.98 -18.38
CA ASN A 91 -6.72 8.02 -18.44
C ASN A 91 -6.34 9.23 -17.56
N LEU A 92 -6.16 10.41 -18.18
CA LEU A 92 -5.72 11.64 -17.49
C LEU A 92 -6.70 12.11 -16.40
N ASP A 93 -8.02 11.98 -16.61
CA ASP A 93 -9.02 12.35 -15.61
C ASP A 93 -8.90 11.45 -14.36
N ASN A 94 -8.66 10.16 -14.57
CA ASN A 94 -8.42 9.24 -13.46
C ASN A 94 -7.15 9.61 -12.68
N ILE A 95 -6.06 9.97 -13.38
CA ILE A 95 -4.81 10.43 -12.75
C ILE A 95 -5.08 11.69 -11.94
N TYR A 96 -5.79 12.67 -12.51
CA TYR A 96 -6.11 13.93 -11.83
C TYR A 96 -6.90 13.68 -10.54
N ILE A 97 -7.98 12.87 -10.60
CA ILE A 97 -8.81 12.56 -9.43
C ILE A 97 -8.01 11.79 -8.39
N ALA A 98 -7.21 10.80 -8.81
CA ALA A 98 -6.35 10.03 -7.91
C ALA A 98 -5.31 10.92 -7.22
N SER A 99 -4.65 11.81 -7.97
CA SER A 99 -3.64 12.73 -7.43
C SER A 99 -4.26 13.74 -6.44
N LYS A 100 -5.44 14.27 -6.75
CA LYS A 100 -6.19 15.14 -5.84
C LYS A 100 -6.55 14.42 -4.53
N ASN A 101 -7.02 13.17 -4.64
CA ASN A 101 -7.34 12.37 -3.46
C ASN A 101 -6.09 12.06 -2.63
N LEU A 102 -4.95 11.76 -3.26
CA LEU A 102 -3.68 11.55 -2.57
C LEU A 102 -3.21 12.81 -1.84
N ALA A 103 -3.35 13.99 -2.46
CA ALA A 103 -3.02 15.27 -1.82
C ALA A 103 -3.89 15.54 -0.59
N LEU A 104 -5.20 15.26 -0.67
CA LEU A 104 -6.11 15.36 0.47
C LEU A 104 -5.74 14.38 1.60
N LEU A 105 -5.39 13.14 1.24
CA LEU A 105 -4.91 12.14 2.19
C LEU A 105 -3.65 12.65 2.92
N HIS A 106 -2.66 13.16 2.21
CA HIS A 106 -1.45 13.71 2.81
C HIS A 106 -1.76 14.90 3.71
N LYS A 107 -2.65 15.79 3.29
CA LYS A 107 -3.05 16.97 4.09
C LYS A 107 -3.71 16.57 5.41
N CYS A 108 -4.62 15.59 5.41
CA CYS A 108 -5.30 15.15 6.63
C CYS A 108 -4.45 14.20 7.50
N SER A 109 -3.34 13.69 6.97
CA SER A 109 -2.44 12.76 7.68
C SER A 109 -1.55 13.44 8.72
N ASN A 110 -1.48 14.76 8.72
CA ASN A 110 -0.79 15.50 9.76
C ASN A 110 -1.49 15.26 11.11
N ASN A 111 -0.69 15.10 12.17
CA ASN A 111 -1.18 14.81 13.52
C ASN A 111 -1.93 13.48 13.68
N PHE A 112 -1.74 12.53 12.76
CA PHE A 112 -2.25 11.19 12.94
C PHE A 112 -1.52 10.48 14.08
N PHE A 113 -2.29 9.92 15.02
CA PHE A 113 -1.81 9.04 16.08
C PHE A 113 -2.60 7.74 16.07
N PRO A 114 -1.92 6.59 15.96
CA PRO A 114 -2.59 5.30 16.07
C PRO A 114 -2.99 5.02 17.52
N ILE A 115 -3.96 4.14 17.73
CA ILE A 115 -4.34 3.66 19.05
C ILE A 115 -3.18 2.90 19.71
N ASN A 116 -3.24 2.77 21.05
CA ASN A 116 -2.24 2.02 21.80
C ASN A 116 -2.09 0.59 21.27
N ASP A 117 -0.93 0.00 21.48
CA ASP A 117 -0.55 -1.33 21.02
C ASP A 117 -0.45 -1.47 19.47
N SER A 118 -0.61 -0.38 18.74
CA SER A 118 -0.36 -0.37 17.31
C SER A 118 1.12 -0.50 17.01
N TYR A 119 1.45 -1.41 16.09
CA TYR A 119 2.81 -1.47 15.55
C TYR A 119 3.00 -0.36 14.52
N THR A 120 3.75 0.65 14.88
CA THR A 120 4.21 1.68 13.96
C THR A 120 5.51 1.22 13.31
N LYS A 121 5.53 1.16 11.99
CA LYS A 121 6.77 0.93 11.26
C LYS A 121 7.57 2.25 11.28
N GLU A 122 8.36 2.44 12.32
CA GLU A 122 9.15 3.67 12.51
C GLU A 122 10.34 3.75 11.56
N ASN A 123 10.76 2.63 11.02
CA ASN A 123 11.88 2.55 10.10
C ASN A 123 11.40 2.79 8.66
N TYR A 124 11.01 4.02 8.35
CA TYR A 124 11.49 4.52 7.09
C TYR A 124 12.99 4.76 7.35
N GLU A 125 13.77 3.75 6.94
CA GLU A 125 15.20 3.88 6.77
C GLU A 125 15.46 5.29 6.27
N ASP A 126 16.47 5.92 6.81
CA ASP A 126 17.07 7.12 6.28
C ASP A 126 16.84 7.11 4.76
N ILE A 127 16.20 8.14 4.26
CA ILE A 127 15.88 8.25 2.82
C ILE A 127 17.15 8.01 1.98
N TYR A 128 18.32 8.45 2.49
CA TYR A 128 19.62 8.18 1.92
C TYR A 128 19.90 6.68 1.79
N THR A 129 19.74 5.90 2.86
CA THR A 129 19.95 4.44 2.84
C THR A 129 19.05 3.76 1.85
N SER A 130 17.78 4.21 1.73
CA SER A 130 16.83 3.69 0.75
C SER A 130 17.27 3.97 -0.69
N PHE A 131 17.70 5.21 -1.00
CA PHE A 131 18.16 5.57 -2.33
C PHE A 131 19.48 4.87 -2.68
N LYS A 132 20.44 4.85 -1.75
CA LYS A 132 21.72 4.14 -1.90
C LYS A 132 21.50 2.67 -2.25
N SER A 133 20.68 1.95 -1.47
CA SER A 133 20.40 0.54 -1.72
C SER A 133 19.74 0.30 -3.09
N ARG A 134 18.89 1.21 -3.55
CA ARG A 134 18.28 1.11 -4.89
C ARG A 134 19.26 1.39 -6.01
N THR A 135 20.16 2.36 -5.84
CA THR A 135 21.23 2.66 -6.79
C THR A 135 22.20 1.47 -6.94
N GLU A 136 22.58 0.84 -5.81
CA GLU A 136 23.37 -0.39 -5.82
C GLU A 136 22.67 -1.54 -6.55
N LYS A 137 21.34 -1.70 -6.37
CA LYS A 137 20.56 -2.68 -7.11
C LYS A 137 20.49 -2.41 -8.61
N LEU A 138 20.44 -1.15 -9.04
CA LEU A 138 20.50 -0.81 -10.46
C LEU A 138 21.82 -1.30 -11.09
N LEU A 139 22.94 -1.07 -10.41
CA LEU A 139 24.25 -1.55 -10.86
C LEU A 139 24.31 -3.08 -10.89
N TYR A 140 23.76 -3.75 -9.88
CA TYR A 140 23.66 -5.22 -9.89
C TYR A 140 22.86 -5.72 -11.09
N TYR A 141 21.68 -5.15 -11.36
CA TYR A 141 20.86 -5.56 -12.50
C TYR A 141 21.48 -5.22 -13.85
N TYR A 142 22.27 -4.16 -13.94
CA TYR A 142 23.06 -3.87 -15.14
C TYR A 142 24.05 -5.00 -15.43
N ASN A 143 24.81 -5.44 -14.43
CA ASN A 143 25.75 -6.55 -14.57
C ASN A 143 25.04 -7.86 -14.93
N GLU A 144 23.84 -8.09 -14.43
CA GLU A 144 23.04 -9.25 -14.82
C GLU A 144 22.49 -9.12 -16.26
N ALA A 145 22.06 -7.93 -16.68
CA ALA A 145 21.59 -7.67 -18.03
C ALA A 145 22.70 -7.85 -19.08
N MET A 146 23.94 -7.47 -18.77
CA MET A 146 25.09 -7.67 -19.64
C MET A 146 25.38 -9.15 -19.96
N LYS A 147 24.90 -10.07 -19.12
CA LYS A 147 25.03 -11.52 -19.34
C LYS A 147 23.89 -12.09 -20.20
N ARG A 148 22.87 -11.29 -20.46
CA ARG A 148 21.68 -11.71 -21.23
C ARG A 148 21.73 -11.06 -22.61
N HIS A 149 21.06 -11.71 -23.57
CA HIS A 149 20.94 -11.23 -24.94
C HIS A 149 19.46 -11.16 -25.34
N ASP A 150 18.60 -10.72 -24.40
CA ASP A 150 17.19 -10.51 -24.67
C ASP A 150 16.88 -9.02 -24.91
N TYR A 151 15.77 -8.75 -25.60
CA TYR A 151 15.34 -7.41 -25.98
C TYR A 151 15.19 -6.45 -24.78
N PHE A 152 14.73 -6.95 -23.62
CA PHE A 152 14.62 -6.13 -22.44
C PHE A 152 15.99 -5.69 -21.93
N SER A 153 16.96 -6.60 -21.91
CA SER A 153 18.34 -6.29 -21.48
C SER A 153 19.00 -5.25 -22.37
N GLU A 154 18.78 -5.30 -23.69
CA GLU A 154 19.30 -4.30 -24.63
C GLU A 154 18.74 -2.90 -24.34
N ILE A 155 17.43 -2.76 -24.13
CA ILE A 155 16.79 -1.49 -23.75
C ILE A 155 17.32 -1.01 -22.40
N PHE A 156 17.41 -1.91 -21.42
CA PHE A 156 17.89 -1.54 -20.10
C PHE A 156 19.33 -1.04 -20.12
N ILE A 157 20.22 -1.73 -20.83
CA ILE A 157 21.63 -1.35 -21.00
C ILE A 157 21.76 0.00 -21.72
N SER A 158 21.00 0.21 -22.81
CA SER A 158 21.08 1.46 -23.59
C SER A 158 20.69 2.69 -22.81
N SER A 159 19.75 2.56 -21.87
CA SER A 159 19.27 3.66 -21.00
C SER A 159 19.97 3.73 -19.65
N PHE A 160 20.87 2.78 -19.34
CA PHE A 160 21.43 2.63 -18.00
C PHE A 160 22.21 3.84 -17.52
N SER A 161 23.12 4.37 -18.35
CA SER A 161 24.04 5.46 -17.95
C SER A 161 23.26 6.69 -17.47
N GLU A 162 22.23 7.11 -18.19
CA GLU A 162 21.40 8.25 -17.81
C GLU A 162 20.64 7.98 -16.52
N ASN A 163 19.95 6.86 -16.43
CA ASN A 163 19.17 6.48 -15.26
C ASN A 163 20.05 6.28 -14.01
N PHE A 164 21.25 5.72 -14.19
CA PHE A 164 22.19 5.55 -13.08
C PHE A 164 22.73 6.89 -12.58
N TYR A 165 23.06 7.83 -13.48
CA TYR A 165 23.42 9.19 -13.11
C TYR A 165 22.32 9.89 -12.32
N LEU A 166 21.07 9.78 -12.75
CA LEU A 166 19.92 10.33 -12.02
C LEU A 166 19.76 9.68 -10.62
N ALA A 167 19.96 8.36 -10.53
CA ALA A 167 19.91 7.66 -9.24
C ALA A 167 21.04 8.07 -8.29
N GLN A 168 22.26 8.28 -8.81
CA GLN A 168 23.39 8.81 -8.02
C GLN A 168 23.10 10.22 -7.50
N ASN A 169 22.61 11.12 -8.37
CA ASN A 169 22.24 12.48 -7.98
C ASN A 169 21.14 12.48 -6.92
N ALA A 170 20.09 11.65 -7.09
CA ALA A 170 19.05 11.49 -6.09
C ALA A 170 19.62 11.00 -4.73
N THR A 171 20.60 10.10 -4.75
CA THR A 171 21.29 9.62 -3.54
C THR A 171 22.10 10.73 -2.87
N ILE A 172 22.81 11.56 -3.64
CA ILE A 172 23.56 12.72 -3.14
C ILE A 172 22.60 13.73 -2.50
N ILE A 173 21.50 14.07 -3.18
CA ILE A 173 20.49 14.99 -2.63
C ILE A 173 19.90 14.40 -1.34
N ALA A 174 19.58 13.12 -1.32
CA ALA A 174 19.02 12.43 -0.15
C ALA A 174 19.97 12.47 1.06
N SER A 175 21.29 12.47 0.86
CA SER A 175 22.28 12.58 1.94
C SER A 175 22.24 13.92 2.69
N GLY A 176 21.75 14.97 2.03
CA GLY A 176 21.58 16.31 2.65
C GLY A 176 20.19 16.52 3.30
N ILE A 177 19.26 15.58 3.15
CA ILE A 177 17.92 15.70 3.73
C ILE A 177 17.93 15.25 5.18
N ASN A 178 17.75 16.19 6.10
CA ASN A 178 17.65 15.92 7.53
C ASN A 178 16.26 16.32 8.03
N ASN A 179 15.79 15.70 9.12
CA ASN A 179 14.60 16.09 9.87
C ASN A 179 13.28 16.07 9.05
N LEU A 180 13.07 15.00 8.29
CA LEU A 180 11.76 14.80 7.64
C LEU A 180 10.66 14.64 8.69
N SER A 181 9.57 15.39 8.51
CA SER A 181 8.37 15.19 9.31
C SER A 181 7.74 13.83 9.01
N LYS A 182 7.35 13.12 10.07
CA LYS A 182 6.65 11.84 9.94
C LYS A 182 5.16 12.09 9.79
N THR A 183 4.53 11.41 8.85
CA THR A 183 3.09 11.46 8.62
C THR A 183 2.56 10.12 8.14
N LEU A 184 1.25 9.92 8.19
CA LEU A 184 0.63 8.72 7.63
C LEU A 184 0.76 8.73 6.10
N CYS A 185 1.40 7.69 5.55
CA CYS A 185 1.53 7.49 4.12
C CYS A 185 0.78 6.23 3.67
N HIS A 186 0.16 6.27 2.49
CA HIS A 186 -0.52 5.10 1.92
C HIS A 186 0.45 3.94 1.63
N GLY A 187 1.64 4.23 1.15
CA GLY A 187 2.74 3.28 0.92
C GLY A 187 2.59 2.36 -0.31
N ASP A 188 1.40 2.24 -0.90
CA ASP A 188 1.14 1.43 -2.12
C ASP A 188 -0.03 2.05 -2.93
N TYR A 189 0.11 3.34 -3.29
CA TYR A 189 -0.91 4.09 -4.04
C TYR A 189 -0.81 3.79 -5.53
N VAL A 190 -1.33 2.64 -5.92
CA VAL A 190 -1.32 2.13 -7.30
C VAL A 190 -2.75 1.96 -7.81
N ASN A 191 -2.92 1.94 -9.14
CA ASN A 191 -4.22 1.87 -9.81
C ASN A 191 -5.16 0.77 -9.28
N LYS A 192 -4.63 -0.42 -8.98
CA LYS A 192 -5.40 -1.56 -8.46
C LYS A 192 -5.97 -1.35 -7.05
N ASN A 193 -5.47 -0.36 -6.31
CA ASN A 193 -5.90 -0.01 -4.95
C ASN A 193 -6.83 1.21 -4.91
N ILE A 194 -7.18 1.77 -6.07
CA ILE A 194 -8.05 2.93 -6.23
C ILE A 194 -9.29 2.51 -7.02
N ILE A 195 -10.46 2.84 -6.52
CA ILE A 195 -11.76 2.53 -7.13
C ILE A 195 -12.56 3.83 -7.25
N PHE A 196 -13.13 4.05 -8.44
CA PHE A 196 -14.05 5.16 -8.76
C PHE A 196 -15.46 4.67 -8.98
#